data_7d379147b42d2460f2d65698cdca48d2
#
_entry.id   7d379147b42d2460f2d65698cdca48d2
#
_cell.length_a   1.000
_cell.length_b   1.000
_cell.length_c   1.000
_cell.angle_alpha   90.00
_cell.angle_beta   90.00
_cell.angle_gamma   90.00
#
_symmetry.space_group_name_H-M   'P 1'
#
loop_
_entity.id
_entity.type
_entity.pdbx_description
1 polymer ?
#
loop_
_entity_poly.entity_id
_entity_poly.type
_entity_poly.pdbx_seq_one_letter_code
_entity_poly.pdbx_strand_id
1 'polypeptide(L)'
;MGVIALPQPARGAEPVRKVAIIVGPVGEKLTPTYIAIAEAAAARAEAAGAVVARAYSPDATPDRVLAAVEGANVVIYLGHGVGVPNPYSKTPDPSLVNGWGLQGPKAHGNHDDSWANGSLAYYGEAWIAANAHPAPGWVMIYSNACYAPGASEGFDTPATPEIAAQRVGSYSRVPLMELGASAYFATDFFEGAAQLVGTILEQPELPYGQIFAADPRFDAAAVTRSPDAAAKTDQIWLQRSPYFDGKSEYWYAFAGNPDATPAGTLVAGASAGLGIRNASAQGPVVTPLLGFDGIAMGRASSYAESPGWEGEATVALPVEIGGEIPIGAPRLVEVCGDRCVMLPVVDSCPCYVGTPDQRVANLSHAAWRLVTDDPLAEGLVDVRITLSPQAPTTWPNAPSA
;
A
#
# COMPACT_ATOMS: atom_id res chain seq x y z
N MET A 1 53.38 -6.78 -35.23
CA MET A 1 52.46 -7.79 -34.67
C MET A 1 51.17 -7.07 -34.30
N GLY A 2 50.13 -7.23 -35.07
CA GLY A 2 48.81 -6.62 -34.78
C GLY A 2 48.02 -7.53 -33.85
N VAL A 3 47.59 -7.02 -32.70
CA VAL A 3 46.69 -7.71 -31.78
C VAL A 3 45.28 -7.62 -32.38
N ILE A 4 44.76 -8.74 -32.83
CA ILE A 4 43.36 -8.88 -33.24
C ILE A 4 42.53 -8.96 -31.96
N ALA A 5 41.78 -7.88 -31.65
CA ALA A 5 40.80 -7.86 -30.61
C ALA A 5 39.65 -8.80 -31.03
N LEU A 6 39.41 -9.87 -30.26
CA LEU A 6 38.24 -10.72 -30.43
C LEU A 6 36.99 -9.91 -30.08
N PRO A 7 35.89 -10.01 -30.86
CA PRO A 7 34.65 -9.36 -30.53
C PRO A 7 34.15 -9.95 -29.19
N GLN A 8 33.82 -9.05 -28.23
CA GLN A 8 33.14 -9.45 -27.02
C GLN A 8 31.77 -10.05 -27.42
N PRO A 9 31.34 -11.17 -26.81
CA PRO A 9 30.03 -11.69 -27.05
C PRO A 9 29.00 -10.62 -26.68
N ALA A 10 28.05 -10.37 -27.56
CA ALA A 10 26.95 -9.48 -27.29
C ALA A 10 26.29 -9.94 -25.97
N ARG A 11 26.19 -9.05 -25.00
CA ARG A 11 25.38 -9.30 -23.80
C ARG A 11 24.00 -9.66 -24.31
N GLY A 12 23.57 -10.91 -24.07
CA GLY A 12 22.20 -11.33 -24.36
C GLY A 12 21.27 -10.33 -23.68
N ALA A 13 20.20 -9.92 -24.40
CA ALA A 13 19.19 -9.04 -23.81
C ALA A 13 18.73 -9.64 -22.48
N GLU A 14 18.80 -8.87 -21.42
CA GLU A 14 18.32 -9.35 -20.14
C GLU A 14 16.84 -9.71 -20.28
N PRO A 15 16.41 -10.84 -19.68
CA PRO A 15 15.04 -11.29 -19.80
C PRO A 15 14.09 -10.26 -19.16
N VAL A 16 13.10 -9.84 -19.94
CA VAL A 16 12.12 -8.85 -19.51
C VAL A 16 11.30 -9.42 -18.34
N ARG A 17 11.26 -8.72 -17.23
CA ARG A 17 10.45 -9.08 -16.05
C ARG A 17 8.99 -8.71 -16.29
N LYS A 18 8.07 -9.51 -15.77
CA LYS A 18 6.63 -9.23 -15.80
C LYS A 18 6.13 -8.91 -14.41
N VAL A 19 5.39 -7.83 -14.28
CA VAL A 19 4.70 -7.42 -13.03
C VAL A 19 3.20 -7.48 -13.28
N ALA A 20 2.47 -8.23 -12.46
CA ALA A 20 1.01 -8.23 -12.46
C ALA A 20 0.51 -7.32 -11.33
N ILE A 21 -0.40 -6.41 -11.63
CA ILE A 21 -1.01 -5.53 -10.63
C ILE A 21 -2.52 -5.71 -10.68
N ILE A 22 -3.08 -6.04 -9.52
CA ILE A 22 -4.49 -6.36 -9.34
C ILE A 22 -5.09 -5.33 -8.39
N VAL A 23 -6.19 -4.70 -8.80
CA VAL A 23 -6.99 -3.83 -7.92
C VAL A 23 -8.41 -4.35 -7.89
N GLY A 24 -8.80 -4.96 -6.76
CA GLY A 24 -10.17 -5.36 -6.51
C GLY A 24 -11.09 -4.19 -6.19
N PRO A 25 -12.43 -4.38 -6.26
CA PRO A 25 -13.37 -3.35 -5.85
C PRO A 25 -13.34 -3.18 -4.31
N VAL A 26 -13.24 -1.94 -3.85
CA VAL A 26 -13.31 -1.53 -2.44
C VAL A 26 -14.27 -0.35 -2.25
N GLY A 27 -15.27 -0.25 -3.10
CA GLY A 27 -16.29 0.79 -3.13
C GLY A 27 -15.94 1.96 -4.04
N GLU A 28 -16.98 2.70 -4.42
CA GLU A 28 -16.91 3.79 -5.39
C GLU A 28 -15.95 4.92 -5.01
N LYS A 29 -15.72 5.12 -3.71
CA LYS A 29 -14.86 6.20 -3.22
C LYS A 29 -13.40 5.77 -3.11
N LEU A 30 -13.14 4.54 -2.67
CA LEU A 30 -11.78 4.08 -2.32
C LEU A 30 -11.07 3.38 -3.49
N THR A 31 -11.81 2.69 -4.36
CA THR A 31 -11.22 1.98 -5.51
C THR A 31 -10.40 2.91 -6.42
N PRO A 32 -10.84 4.16 -6.76
CA PRO A 32 -10.01 5.08 -7.53
C PRO A 32 -8.66 5.41 -6.86
N THR A 33 -8.63 5.52 -5.52
CA THR A 33 -7.38 5.70 -4.75
C THR A 33 -6.46 4.50 -4.91
N TYR A 34 -6.99 3.28 -4.78
CA TYR A 34 -6.19 2.07 -4.96
C TYR A 34 -5.66 1.92 -6.39
N ILE A 35 -6.45 2.33 -7.39
CA ILE A 35 -5.98 2.39 -8.78
C ILE A 35 -4.82 3.39 -8.93
N ALA A 36 -4.90 4.56 -8.27
CA ALA A 36 -3.81 5.54 -8.33
C ALA A 36 -2.51 5.01 -7.68
N ILE A 37 -2.60 4.31 -6.54
CA ILE A 37 -1.47 3.62 -5.90
C ILE A 37 -0.89 2.55 -6.83
N ALA A 38 -1.75 1.76 -7.46
CA ALA A 38 -1.37 0.73 -8.42
C ALA A 38 -0.66 1.30 -9.65
N GLU A 39 -1.14 2.43 -10.20
CA GLU A 39 -0.50 3.11 -11.32
C GLU A 39 0.87 3.72 -10.95
N ALA A 40 1.06 4.19 -9.72
CA ALA A 40 2.39 4.60 -9.25
C ALA A 40 3.37 3.41 -9.22
N ALA A 41 2.91 2.23 -8.77
CA ALA A 41 3.70 1.00 -8.80
C ALA A 41 3.96 0.54 -10.26
N ALA A 42 2.95 0.65 -11.13
CA ALA A 42 3.08 0.33 -12.55
C ALA A 42 4.13 1.20 -13.24
N ALA A 43 4.04 2.52 -13.05
CA ALA A 43 5.00 3.47 -13.63
C ALA A 43 6.43 3.19 -13.16
N ARG A 44 6.60 2.83 -11.88
CA ARG A 44 7.90 2.48 -11.32
C ARG A 44 8.46 1.19 -11.93
N ALA A 45 7.61 0.16 -12.10
CA ALA A 45 8.00 -1.10 -12.72
C ALA A 45 8.36 -0.91 -14.21
N GLU A 46 7.58 -0.14 -14.96
CA GLU A 46 7.84 0.18 -16.36
C GLU A 46 9.14 1.00 -16.54
N ALA A 47 9.39 1.96 -15.65
CA ALA A 47 10.65 2.71 -15.64
C ALA A 47 11.87 1.80 -15.39
N ALA A 48 11.70 0.72 -14.63
CA ALA A 48 12.71 -0.32 -14.42
C ALA A 48 12.78 -1.35 -15.57
N GLY A 49 12.03 -1.15 -16.66
CA GLY A 49 12.05 -2.02 -17.85
C GLY A 49 11.15 -3.25 -17.78
N ALA A 50 10.26 -3.35 -16.80
CA ALA A 50 9.32 -4.46 -16.71
C ALA A 50 8.11 -4.28 -17.64
N VAL A 51 7.49 -5.39 -18.04
CA VAL A 51 6.16 -5.40 -18.66
C VAL A 51 5.12 -5.49 -17.55
N VAL A 52 4.16 -4.56 -17.54
CA VAL A 52 3.11 -4.51 -16.52
C VAL A 52 1.78 -5.00 -17.08
N ALA A 53 1.20 -6.01 -16.43
CA ALA A 53 -0.15 -6.51 -16.69
C ALA A 53 -1.10 -5.97 -15.61
N ARG A 54 -2.13 -5.24 -16.02
CA ARG A 54 -3.11 -4.59 -15.15
C ARG A 54 -4.43 -5.33 -15.15
N ALA A 55 -4.96 -5.61 -13.97
CA ALA A 55 -6.31 -6.17 -13.77
C ALA A 55 -7.02 -5.34 -12.69
N TYR A 56 -7.61 -4.22 -13.08
CA TYR A 56 -8.23 -3.26 -12.17
C TYR A 56 -9.74 -3.31 -12.22
N SER A 57 -10.39 -3.12 -11.07
CA SER A 57 -11.83 -2.88 -10.99
C SER A 57 -12.22 -1.72 -11.94
N PRO A 58 -13.35 -1.81 -12.67
CA PRO A 58 -14.37 -2.85 -12.58
C PRO A 58 -14.10 -4.11 -13.42
N ASP A 59 -12.92 -4.22 -13.99
CA ASP A 59 -12.53 -5.32 -14.89
C ASP A 59 -11.63 -6.39 -14.21
N ALA A 60 -11.42 -6.30 -12.88
CA ALA A 60 -10.64 -7.27 -12.10
C ALA A 60 -11.40 -8.58 -11.91
N THR A 61 -11.84 -9.20 -13.02
CA THR A 61 -12.49 -10.51 -13.01
C THR A 61 -11.46 -11.62 -12.81
N PRO A 62 -11.87 -12.80 -12.29
CA PRO A 62 -10.96 -13.93 -12.09
C PRO A 62 -10.12 -14.28 -13.32
N ASP A 63 -10.74 -14.37 -14.50
CA ASP A 63 -10.04 -14.72 -15.75
C ASP A 63 -8.98 -13.68 -16.13
N ARG A 64 -9.29 -12.37 -15.99
CA ARG A 64 -8.33 -11.29 -16.27
C ARG A 64 -7.20 -11.27 -15.26
N VAL A 65 -7.51 -11.53 -13.99
CA VAL A 65 -6.50 -11.62 -12.93
C VAL A 65 -5.56 -12.78 -13.16
N LEU A 66 -6.08 -13.98 -13.48
CA LEU A 66 -5.25 -15.13 -13.78
C LEU A 66 -4.37 -14.90 -15.03
N ALA A 67 -4.93 -14.29 -16.09
CA ALA A 67 -4.14 -13.92 -17.28
C ALA A 67 -3.03 -12.90 -16.96
N ALA A 68 -3.28 -11.98 -16.05
CA ALA A 68 -2.26 -11.03 -15.60
C ALA A 68 -1.15 -11.73 -14.78
N VAL A 69 -1.52 -12.64 -13.88
CA VAL A 69 -0.60 -13.39 -13.00
C VAL A 69 0.23 -14.43 -13.74
N GLU A 70 -0.28 -15.00 -14.83
CA GLU A 70 0.42 -16.01 -15.61
C GLU A 70 1.85 -15.58 -15.96
N GLY A 71 2.85 -16.31 -15.45
CA GLY A 71 4.27 -16.03 -15.64
C GLY A 71 4.78 -14.71 -15.05
N ALA A 72 4.06 -14.07 -14.11
CA ALA A 72 4.49 -12.83 -13.46
C ALA A 72 5.61 -13.09 -12.46
N ASN A 73 6.64 -12.24 -12.49
CA ASN A 73 7.76 -12.24 -11.53
C ASN A 73 7.43 -11.53 -10.22
N VAL A 74 6.55 -10.54 -10.30
CA VAL A 74 6.01 -9.82 -9.13
C VAL A 74 4.51 -9.72 -9.31
N VAL A 75 3.76 -10.05 -8.26
CA VAL A 75 2.31 -9.87 -8.20
C VAL A 75 2.01 -8.87 -7.09
N ILE A 76 1.30 -7.80 -7.42
CA ILE A 76 0.85 -6.77 -6.48
C ILE A 76 -0.67 -6.83 -6.42
N TYR A 77 -1.23 -6.96 -5.22
CA TYR A 77 -2.67 -6.94 -5.00
C TYR A 77 -3.06 -5.81 -4.06
N LEU A 78 -4.08 -5.06 -4.45
CA LEU A 78 -4.77 -4.04 -3.65
C LEU A 78 -6.26 -4.38 -3.62
N GLY A 79 -6.85 -4.42 -2.42
CA GLY A 79 -8.25 -4.77 -2.30
C GLY A 79 -8.61 -5.29 -0.92
N HIS A 80 -9.82 -5.86 -0.79
CA HIS A 80 -10.23 -6.50 0.45
C HIS A 80 -9.31 -7.65 0.85
N GLY A 81 -9.00 -7.71 2.14
CA GLY A 81 -8.27 -8.81 2.77
C GLY A 81 -9.14 -9.52 3.82
N VAL A 82 -9.02 -10.84 3.90
CA VAL A 82 -9.62 -11.67 4.95
C VAL A 82 -8.54 -12.57 5.50
N GLY A 83 -7.80 -12.10 6.50
CA GLY A 83 -6.72 -12.85 7.12
C GLY A 83 -7.19 -13.71 8.29
N VAL A 84 -6.37 -14.64 8.73
CA VAL A 84 -6.62 -15.46 9.92
C VAL A 84 -5.40 -15.47 10.84
N PRO A 85 -5.60 -15.45 12.18
CA PRO A 85 -6.88 -15.38 12.88
C PRO A 85 -7.60 -14.05 12.72
N ASN A 86 -8.93 -14.09 12.62
CA ASN A 86 -9.82 -12.94 12.65
C ASN A 86 -11.02 -13.19 13.57
N PRO A 87 -11.73 -12.14 14.05
CA PRO A 87 -12.83 -12.33 15.00
C PRO A 87 -14.10 -12.90 14.37
N TYR A 88 -14.22 -12.89 13.04
CA TYR A 88 -15.43 -13.29 12.32
C TYR A 88 -15.47 -14.78 12.01
N SER A 89 -14.32 -15.45 11.99
CA SER A 89 -14.22 -16.86 11.64
C SER A 89 -13.48 -17.67 12.70
N LYS A 90 -14.21 -18.51 13.43
CA LYS A 90 -13.61 -19.44 14.40
C LYS A 90 -12.91 -20.62 13.74
N THR A 91 -13.36 -21.00 12.56
CA THR A 91 -12.76 -22.04 11.73
C THR A 91 -12.49 -21.46 10.37
N PRO A 92 -11.22 -21.23 10.01
CA PRO A 92 -10.86 -20.68 8.70
C PRO A 92 -11.35 -21.59 7.57
N ASP A 93 -12.01 -21.00 6.58
CA ASP A 93 -12.35 -21.65 5.33
C ASP A 93 -11.33 -21.23 4.27
N PRO A 94 -10.49 -22.14 3.74
CA PRO A 94 -9.48 -21.81 2.75
C PRO A 94 -10.03 -21.21 1.44
N SER A 95 -11.32 -21.37 1.18
CA SER A 95 -11.99 -20.72 0.05
C SER A 95 -12.29 -19.24 0.27
N LEU A 96 -12.24 -18.77 1.53
CA LEU A 96 -12.69 -17.43 1.96
C LEU A 96 -11.62 -16.63 2.71
N VAL A 97 -10.40 -17.14 2.87
CA VAL A 97 -9.34 -16.45 3.61
C VAL A 97 -8.05 -16.32 2.79
N ASN A 98 -7.20 -15.37 3.17
CA ASN A 98 -5.83 -15.16 2.65
C ASN A 98 -5.76 -15.02 1.11
N GLY A 99 -6.75 -14.39 0.53
CA GLY A 99 -6.93 -14.35 -0.92
C GLY A 99 -7.17 -12.95 -1.47
N TRP A 100 -7.94 -12.90 -2.55
CA TRP A 100 -8.22 -11.70 -3.32
C TRP A 100 -9.73 -11.45 -3.40
N GLY A 101 -10.18 -10.25 -3.02
CA GLY A 101 -11.51 -9.74 -3.31
C GLY A 101 -11.53 -9.24 -4.76
N LEU A 102 -12.25 -9.91 -5.64
CA LEU A 102 -12.28 -9.61 -7.06
C LEU A 102 -13.68 -9.23 -7.52
N GLN A 103 -13.77 -8.75 -8.74
CA GLN A 103 -15.03 -8.43 -9.37
C GLN A 103 -15.93 -9.68 -9.43
N GLY A 104 -17.06 -9.62 -8.78
CA GLY A 104 -18.03 -10.71 -8.75
C GLY A 104 -18.84 -10.83 -10.04
N PRO A 105 -19.55 -11.94 -10.24
CA PRO A 105 -20.31 -12.20 -11.46
C PRO A 105 -21.48 -11.24 -11.70
N LYS A 106 -21.90 -10.51 -10.68
CA LYS A 106 -22.95 -9.48 -10.77
C LYS A 106 -22.40 -8.05 -10.82
N ALA A 107 -21.13 -7.90 -11.14
CA ALA A 107 -20.55 -6.58 -11.36
C ALA A 107 -21.24 -5.87 -12.53
N HIS A 108 -21.54 -4.60 -12.33
CA HIS A 108 -22.26 -3.77 -13.29
C HIS A 108 -21.38 -2.67 -13.91
N GLY A 109 -20.07 -2.90 -14.01
CA GLY A 109 -19.14 -1.93 -14.58
C GLY A 109 -18.82 -0.76 -13.64
N ASN A 110 -19.06 -0.92 -12.35
CA ASN A 110 -18.73 0.01 -11.29
C ASN A 110 -17.79 -0.63 -10.24
N HIS A 111 -17.39 0.14 -9.22
CA HIS A 111 -16.51 -0.30 -8.14
C HIS A 111 -17.28 -0.80 -6.91
N ASP A 112 -18.54 -1.23 -7.08
CA ASP A 112 -19.36 -1.75 -5.99
C ASP A 112 -18.71 -2.98 -5.37
N ASP A 113 -18.46 -2.93 -4.07
CA ASP A 113 -17.81 -3.96 -3.25
C ASP A 113 -18.81 -4.76 -2.40
N SER A 114 -20.06 -4.80 -2.80
CA SER A 114 -21.10 -5.51 -2.05
C SER A 114 -21.03 -7.03 -2.24
N TRP A 115 -20.71 -7.71 -1.16
CA TRP A 115 -20.84 -9.17 -1.04
C TRP A 115 -22.28 -9.63 -1.17
N ALA A 116 -23.22 -8.85 -0.62
CA ALA A 116 -24.64 -9.22 -0.56
C ALA A 116 -25.30 -9.27 -1.93
N ASN A 117 -24.91 -8.39 -2.85
CA ASN A 117 -25.48 -8.32 -4.19
C ASN A 117 -24.67 -9.13 -5.22
N GLY A 118 -23.48 -9.62 -4.85
CA GLY A 118 -22.60 -10.42 -5.71
C GLY A 118 -21.76 -9.59 -6.70
N SER A 119 -21.59 -8.30 -6.47
CA SER A 119 -20.67 -7.47 -7.25
C SER A 119 -19.21 -7.66 -6.82
N LEU A 120 -18.98 -8.11 -5.59
CA LEU A 120 -17.70 -8.58 -5.06
C LEU A 120 -17.79 -10.09 -4.79
N ALA A 121 -16.74 -10.83 -5.16
CA ALA A 121 -16.50 -12.20 -4.76
C ALA A 121 -15.08 -12.36 -4.22
N TYR A 122 -14.93 -13.10 -3.11
CA TYR A 122 -13.63 -13.37 -2.53
C TYR A 122 -13.12 -14.73 -2.98
N TYR A 123 -11.90 -14.75 -3.48
CA TYR A 123 -11.19 -15.94 -3.94
C TYR A 123 -10.07 -16.24 -2.97
N GLY A 124 -10.32 -17.17 -2.05
CA GLY A 124 -9.40 -17.51 -0.98
C GLY A 124 -8.15 -18.26 -1.44
N GLU A 125 -7.31 -18.56 -0.49
CA GLU A 125 -6.00 -19.20 -0.72
C GLU A 125 -6.08 -20.52 -1.49
N ALA A 126 -7.13 -21.35 -1.26
CA ALA A 126 -7.31 -22.59 -1.99
C ALA A 126 -7.55 -22.38 -3.48
N TRP A 127 -8.31 -21.34 -3.85
CA TRP A 127 -8.52 -20.99 -5.26
C TRP A 127 -7.24 -20.45 -5.90
N ILE A 128 -6.49 -19.62 -5.19
CA ILE A 128 -5.21 -19.07 -5.67
C ILE A 128 -4.23 -20.21 -5.92
N ALA A 129 -4.08 -21.14 -4.97
CA ALA A 129 -3.19 -22.30 -5.09
C ALA A 129 -3.54 -23.20 -6.30
N ALA A 130 -4.84 -23.33 -6.59
CA ALA A 130 -5.31 -24.19 -7.67
C ALA A 130 -5.22 -23.57 -9.08
N ASN A 131 -5.20 -22.23 -9.20
CA ASN A 131 -5.42 -21.56 -10.49
C ASN A 131 -4.32 -20.55 -10.88
N ALA A 132 -3.53 -20.01 -9.92
CA ALA A 132 -2.51 -19.03 -10.22
C ALA A 132 -1.19 -19.69 -10.63
N HIS A 133 -0.59 -19.22 -11.74
CA HIS A 133 0.67 -19.74 -12.27
C HIS A 133 1.70 -18.61 -12.47
N PRO A 134 2.20 -17.98 -11.42
CA PRO A 134 3.28 -17.00 -11.54
C PRO A 134 4.60 -17.66 -11.97
N ALA A 135 5.60 -16.86 -12.32
CA ALA A 135 6.94 -17.36 -12.65
C ALA A 135 7.60 -18.01 -11.42
N PRO A 136 8.46 -19.03 -11.59
CA PRO A 136 9.22 -19.59 -10.47
C PRO A 136 10.00 -18.52 -9.73
N GLY A 137 9.98 -18.57 -8.40
CA GLY A 137 10.69 -17.64 -7.55
C GLY A 137 10.07 -16.22 -7.49
N TRP A 138 8.84 -16.04 -7.92
CA TRP A 138 8.13 -14.77 -7.92
C TRP A 138 8.05 -14.11 -6.54
N VAL A 139 7.59 -12.87 -6.50
CA VAL A 139 7.39 -12.11 -5.26
C VAL A 139 5.92 -11.71 -5.15
N MET A 140 5.31 -11.92 -3.98
CA MET A 140 3.98 -11.41 -3.64
C MET A 140 4.07 -10.12 -2.86
N ILE A 141 3.31 -9.10 -3.26
CA ILE A 141 3.14 -7.84 -2.53
C ILE A 141 1.64 -7.61 -2.32
N TYR A 142 1.20 -7.61 -1.07
CA TYR A 142 -0.11 -7.10 -0.69
C TYR A 142 0.03 -5.63 -0.30
N SER A 143 -0.78 -4.78 -0.87
CA SER A 143 -0.84 -3.36 -0.55
C SER A 143 -2.25 -2.97 -0.14
N ASN A 144 -2.41 -2.40 1.04
CA ASN A 144 -3.68 -1.96 1.57
C ASN A 144 -4.76 -3.07 1.56
N ALA A 145 -4.38 -4.26 2.00
CA ALA A 145 -5.28 -5.40 2.18
C ALA A 145 -5.35 -5.76 3.67
N CYS A 146 -6.56 -5.73 4.24
CA CYS A 146 -6.78 -6.01 5.66
C CYS A 146 -6.11 -7.31 6.11
N TYR A 147 -5.50 -7.30 7.29
CA TYR A 147 -4.77 -8.41 7.91
C TYR A 147 -3.45 -8.80 7.21
N ALA A 148 -3.21 -8.44 5.96
CA ALA A 148 -2.02 -8.88 5.22
C ALA A 148 -0.70 -8.46 5.88
N PRO A 149 -0.52 -7.22 6.41
CA PRO A 149 0.69 -6.85 7.17
C PRO A 149 0.64 -7.31 8.66
N GLY A 150 -0.39 -8.04 9.07
CA GLY A 150 -0.62 -8.48 10.45
C GLY A 150 -1.57 -7.58 11.26
N ALA A 151 -1.93 -6.42 10.73
CA ALA A 151 -2.85 -5.47 11.35
C ALA A 151 -4.24 -6.06 11.62
N SER A 152 -4.99 -5.44 12.52
CA SER A 152 -6.42 -5.67 12.73
C SER A 152 -7.24 -4.72 11.88
N GLU A 153 -8.50 -5.05 11.64
CA GLU A 153 -9.47 -4.07 11.16
C GLU A 153 -9.87 -3.11 12.28
N GLY A 154 -10.36 -1.91 11.92
CA GLY A 154 -10.68 -0.86 12.88
C GLY A 154 -11.70 -1.22 13.97
N PHE A 155 -12.42 -2.35 13.81
CA PHE A 155 -13.39 -2.87 14.79
C PHE A 155 -12.81 -3.95 15.69
N ASP A 156 -11.59 -4.40 15.43
CA ASP A 156 -10.93 -5.46 16.15
C ASP A 156 -10.14 -4.97 17.36
N THR A 157 -9.85 -5.87 18.28
CA THR A 157 -8.80 -5.63 19.25
C THR A 157 -7.45 -5.56 18.54
N PRO A 158 -6.59 -4.57 18.85
CA PRO A 158 -5.26 -4.47 18.28
C PRO A 158 -4.49 -5.78 18.38
N ALA A 159 -3.81 -6.18 17.32
CA ALA A 159 -3.07 -7.43 17.27
C ALA A 159 -1.87 -7.42 18.23
N THR A 160 -1.67 -8.51 18.96
CA THR A 160 -0.37 -8.77 19.59
C THR A 160 0.66 -9.17 18.53
N PRO A 161 1.98 -9.10 18.82
CA PRO A 161 3.02 -9.57 17.90
C PRO A 161 2.79 -11.00 17.39
N GLU A 162 2.30 -11.88 18.26
CA GLU A 162 2.02 -13.30 17.96
C GLU A 162 0.85 -13.43 16.98
N ILE A 163 -0.23 -12.68 17.20
CA ILE A 163 -1.40 -12.66 16.32
C ILE A 163 -1.01 -12.07 14.94
N ALA A 164 -0.24 -10.99 14.93
CA ALA A 164 0.25 -10.40 13.69
C ALA A 164 1.15 -11.37 12.91
N ALA A 165 2.07 -12.08 13.58
CA ALA A 165 2.90 -13.09 12.96
C ALA A 165 2.06 -14.27 12.41
N GLN A 166 1.03 -14.72 13.13
CA GLN A 166 0.12 -15.76 12.64
C GLN A 166 -0.62 -15.32 11.37
N ARG A 167 -1.08 -14.06 11.30
CA ARG A 167 -1.75 -13.51 10.11
C ARG A 167 -0.81 -13.45 8.91
N VAL A 168 0.40 -12.92 9.08
CA VAL A 168 1.40 -12.86 8.01
C VAL A 168 1.82 -14.27 7.58
N GLY A 169 2.05 -15.19 8.52
CA GLY A 169 2.37 -16.59 8.22
C GLY A 169 1.24 -17.29 7.47
N SER A 170 -0.02 -17.00 7.82
CA SER A 170 -1.18 -17.53 7.12
C SER A 170 -1.27 -16.99 5.67
N TYR A 171 -1.16 -15.67 5.47
CA TYR A 171 -1.21 -15.06 4.15
C TYR A 171 -0.05 -15.47 3.24
N SER A 172 1.13 -15.61 3.79
CA SER A 172 2.34 -15.97 3.02
C SER A 172 2.43 -17.46 2.69
N ARG A 173 1.66 -18.31 3.35
CA ARG A 173 1.75 -19.77 3.22
C ARG A 173 1.57 -20.25 1.77
N VAL A 174 0.48 -19.89 1.12
CA VAL A 174 0.24 -20.32 -0.27
C VAL A 174 1.27 -19.72 -1.23
N PRO A 175 1.55 -18.41 -1.22
CA PRO A 175 2.63 -17.84 -2.03
C PRO A 175 3.97 -18.56 -1.87
N LEU A 176 4.45 -18.73 -0.64
CA LEU A 176 5.80 -19.26 -0.39
C LEU A 176 5.86 -20.79 -0.54
N MET A 177 4.91 -21.52 0.05
CA MET A 177 5.02 -22.97 0.19
C MET A 177 4.39 -23.76 -0.95
N GLU A 178 3.35 -23.22 -1.59
CA GLU A 178 2.61 -23.95 -2.64
C GLU A 178 2.92 -23.42 -4.04
N LEU A 179 3.09 -22.11 -4.19
CA LEU A 179 3.35 -21.47 -5.48
C LEU A 179 4.82 -21.06 -5.69
N GLY A 180 5.70 -21.37 -4.73
CA GLY A 180 7.14 -21.19 -4.85
C GLY A 180 7.59 -19.73 -4.98
N ALA A 181 6.88 -18.80 -4.33
CA ALA A 181 7.37 -17.44 -4.18
C ALA A 181 8.66 -17.42 -3.36
N SER A 182 9.55 -16.49 -3.66
CA SER A 182 10.80 -16.29 -2.91
C SER A 182 10.64 -15.27 -1.78
N ALA A 183 9.63 -14.40 -1.86
CA ALA A 183 9.35 -13.41 -0.83
C ALA A 183 7.87 -13.01 -0.84
N TYR A 184 7.41 -12.66 0.34
CA TYR A 184 6.12 -12.04 0.61
C TYR A 184 6.35 -10.70 1.28
N PHE A 185 5.71 -9.67 0.78
CA PHE A 185 5.63 -8.35 1.42
C PHE A 185 4.17 -7.96 1.59
N ALA A 186 3.88 -7.22 2.65
CA ALA A 186 2.60 -6.56 2.82
C ALA A 186 2.83 -5.16 3.39
N THR A 187 2.08 -4.17 2.87
CA THR A 187 2.23 -2.77 3.27
C THR A 187 0.90 -2.04 3.21
N ASP A 188 0.62 -1.24 4.23
CA ASP A 188 -0.48 -0.28 4.26
C ASP A 188 0.01 1.15 3.98
N PHE A 189 1.27 1.31 3.63
CA PHE A 189 1.81 2.57 3.13
C PHE A 189 1.45 2.73 1.64
N PHE A 190 0.87 3.87 1.28
CA PHE A 190 0.40 4.11 -0.10
C PHE A 190 1.50 3.98 -1.16
N GLU A 191 2.70 4.50 -0.90
CA GLU A 191 3.83 4.37 -1.82
C GLU A 191 4.61 3.06 -1.64
N GLY A 192 4.23 2.24 -0.64
CA GLY A 192 4.97 1.04 -0.28
C GLY A 192 5.10 0.05 -1.43
N ALA A 193 4.03 -0.18 -2.18
CA ALA A 193 4.07 -1.08 -3.34
C ALA A 193 5.00 -0.57 -4.45
N ALA A 194 4.98 0.74 -4.75
CA ALA A 194 5.87 1.35 -5.74
C ALA A 194 7.33 1.30 -5.30
N GLN A 195 7.60 1.56 -4.02
CA GLN A 195 8.93 1.46 -3.44
C GLN A 195 9.46 0.03 -3.52
N LEU A 196 8.66 -0.95 -3.09
CA LEU A 196 9.04 -2.36 -3.11
C LEU A 196 9.35 -2.85 -4.53
N VAL A 197 8.41 -2.67 -5.47
CA VAL A 197 8.60 -3.15 -6.84
C VAL A 197 9.77 -2.47 -7.52
N GLY A 198 9.96 -1.16 -7.29
CA GLY A 198 11.10 -0.42 -7.80
C GLY A 198 12.41 -0.99 -7.27
N THR A 199 12.54 -1.18 -5.96
CA THR A 199 13.77 -1.70 -5.36
C THR A 199 14.06 -3.15 -5.81
N ILE A 200 13.03 -4.01 -5.89
CA ILE A 200 13.17 -5.40 -6.40
C ILE A 200 13.72 -5.43 -7.83
N LEU A 201 13.25 -4.54 -8.69
CA LEU A 201 13.63 -4.54 -10.11
C LEU A 201 14.94 -3.80 -10.39
N GLU A 202 15.20 -2.70 -9.70
CA GLU A 202 16.37 -1.83 -9.93
C GLU A 202 17.61 -2.28 -9.17
N GLN A 203 17.44 -2.98 -8.03
CA GLN A 203 18.52 -3.45 -7.17
C GLN A 203 18.41 -4.98 -6.94
N PRO A 204 18.44 -5.80 -8.01
CA PRO A 204 18.12 -7.22 -7.91
C PRO A 204 19.14 -8.02 -7.07
N GLU A 205 20.33 -7.48 -6.83
CA GLU A 205 21.34 -8.08 -5.95
C GLU A 205 21.13 -7.76 -4.47
N LEU A 206 20.19 -6.86 -4.14
CA LEU A 206 19.91 -6.51 -2.75
C LEU A 206 19.11 -7.63 -2.09
N PRO A 207 19.54 -8.14 -0.91
CA PRO A 207 18.76 -9.14 -0.18
C PRO A 207 17.36 -8.65 0.21
N TYR A 208 16.37 -9.56 0.22
CA TYR A 208 14.98 -9.20 0.54
C TYR A 208 14.83 -8.52 1.90
N GLY A 209 15.61 -8.92 2.91
CA GLY A 209 15.62 -8.21 4.19
C GLY A 209 16.14 -6.78 4.11
N GLN A 210 17.05 -6.48 3.18
CA GLN A 210 17.52 -5.12 2.93
C GLN A 210 16.51 -4.35 2.06
N ILE A 211 15.80 -5.01 1.14
CA ILE A 211 14.70 -4.41 0.40
C ILE A 211 13.60 -3.97 1.37
N PHE A 212 13.24 -4.81 2.36
CA PHE A 212 12.31 -4.43 3.42
C PHE A 212 12.81 -3.20 4.20
N ALA A 213 14.10 -3.15 4.54
CA ALA A 213 14.70 -2.05 5.28
C ALA A 213 14.94 -0.78 4.43
N ALA A 214 14.82 -0.84 3.11
CA ALA A 214 15.01 0.29 2.21
C ALA A 214 13.81 1.25 2.17
N ASP A 215 12.65 0.87 2.72
CA ASP A 215 11.52 1.78 2.84
C ASP A 215 11.91 2.97 3.74
N PRO A 216 11.68 4.24 3.33
CA PRO A 216 12.02 5.42 4.13
C PRO A 216 11.36 5.45 5.52
N ARG A 217 10.29 4.69 5.71
CA ARG A 217 9.56 4.58 6.98
C ARG A 217 10.05 3.39 7.83
N PHE A 218 11.08 2.70 7.38
CA PHE A 218 11.66 1.61 8.15
C PHE A 218 12.26 2.11 9.47
N ASP A 219 11.82 1.49 10.56
CA ASP A 219 12.37 1.70 11.89
C ASP A 219 12.78 0.36 12.50
N ALA A 220 14.08 0.12 12.59
CA ALA A 220 14.62 -1.12 13.14
C ALA A 220 14.16 -1.40 14.58
N ALA A 221 13.88 -0.35 15.38
CA ALA A 221 13.39 -0.48 16.74
C ALA A 221 11.92 -0.91 16.81
N ALA A 222 11.15 -0.62 15.74
CA ALA A 222 9.75 -1.01 15.63
C ALA A 222 9.54 -2.40 15.00
N VAL A 223 10.61 -3.08 14.58
CA VAL A 223 10.52 -4.40 13.92
C VAL A 223 10.59 -5.54 14.90
N THR A 224 9.58 -6.40 14.87
CA THR A 224 9.57 -7.71 15.53
C THR A 224 9.93 -8.78 14.49
N ARG A 225 10.84 -9.69 14.84
CA ARG A 225 11.25 -10.82 14.00
C ARG A 225 10.88 -12.13 14.68
N SER A 226 10.24 -13.01 13.93
CA SER A 226 9.89 -14.36 14.36
C SER A 226 10.40 -15.37 13.34
N PRO A 227 10.91 -16.54 13.75
CA PRO A 227 11.15 -17.63 12.81
C PRO A 227 9.80 -18.09 12.24
N ASP A 228 9.76 -18.35 10.93
CA ASP A 228 8.65 -19.08 10.35
C ASP A 228 8.75 -20.54 10.79
N ALA A 229 7.66 -21.07 11.34
CA ALA A 229 7.61 -22.48 11.78
C ALA A 229 7.66 -23.46 10.60
N ALA A 230 7.39 -23.02 9.38
CA ALA A 230 7.31 -23.85 8.19
C ALA A 230 8.65 -24.06 7.49
N ALA A 231 9.58 -23.10 7.57
CA ALA A 231 10.88 -23.21 6.93
C ALA A 231 12.01 -22.73 7.85
N LYS A 232 13.09 -23.51 7.96
CA LYS A 232 14.18 -23.23 8.90
C LYS A 232 14.97 -21.94 8.60
N THR A 233 14.89 -21.42 7.39
CA THR A 233 15.60 -20.21 6.93
C THR A 233 14.67 -19.03 6.75
N ASP A 234 13.36 -19.26 6.76
CA ASP A 234 12.38 -18.21 6.56
C ASP A 234 12.06 -17.50 7.87
N GLN A 235 11.77 -16.23 7.74
CA GLN A 235 11.46 -15.36 8.87
C GLN A 235 10.23 -14.53 8.56
N ILE A 236 9.51 -14.15 9.61
CA ILE A 236 8.44 -13.16 9.56
C ILE A 236 8.95 -11.90 10.26
N TRP A 237 8.95 -10.80 9.56
CA TRP A 237 9.30 -9.48 10.07
C TRP A 237 8.07 -8.59 10.04
N LEU A 238 7.80 -7.96 11.16
CA LEU A 238 6.62 -7.15 11.40
C LEU A 238 7.06 -5.77 11.85
N GLN A 239 6.66 -4.73 11.17
CA GLN A 239 6.89 -3.37 11.61
C GLN A 239 5.60 -2.73 12.07
N ARG A 240 5.62 -2.17 13.27
CA ARG A 240 4.55 -1.34 13.78
C ARG A 240 4.46 -0.05 12.99
N SER A 241 3.23 0.47 12.87
CA SER A 241 3.02 1.76 12.24
C SER A 241 3.74 2.87 13.01
N PRO A 242 4.52 3.73 12.37
CA PRO A 242 5.13 4.88 13.01
C PRO A 242 4.12 5.98 13.37
N TYR A 243 2.89 5.88 12.86
CA TYR A 243 1.86 6.91 12.99
C TYR A 243 0.87 6.67 14.14
N PHE A 244 0.88 5.48 14.76
CA PHE A 244 -0.05 5.11 15.84
C PHE A 244 0.70 4.83 17.14
N ASP A 245 0.77 5.83 18.00
CA ASP A 245 1.36 5.66 19.32
C ASP A 245 0.42 4.84 20.23
N GLY A 246 0.95 3.76 20.80
CA GLY A 246 0.29 2.92 21.81
C GLY A 246 -0.85 2.01 21.32
N LYS A 247 -1.39 2.22 20.14
CA LYS A 247 -2.35 1.34 19.46
C LYS A 247 -1.79 0.83 18.14
N SER A 248 -0.49 0.81 18.03
CA SER A 248 0.22 0.57 16.80
C SER A 248 -0.12 -0.77 16.23
N GLU A 249 -0.81 -0.73 15.12
CA GLU A 249 -1.02 -1.85 14.25
C GLU A 249 0.23 -2.10 13.41
N TYR A 250 0.31 -3.29 12.83
CA TYR A 250 1.42 -3.68 11.97
C TYR A 250 1.09 -3.27 10.53
N TRP A 251 1.83 -2.32 9.99
CA TRP A 251 1.57 -1.74 8.67
C TRP A 251 2.55 -2.18 7.60
N TYR A 252 3.57 -2.93 7.99
CA TYR A 252 4.57 -3.40 7.06
C TYR A 252 5.10 -4.76 7.51
N ALA A 253 5.09 -5.71 6.61
CA ALA A 253 5.49 -7.08 6.89
C ALA A 253 6.30 -7.68 5.74
N PHE A 254 7.18 -8.60 6.11
CA PHE A 254 7.93 -9.46 5.21
C PHE A 254 7.83 -10.91 5.72
N ALA A 255 7.73 -11.86 4.79
CA ALA A 255 7.96 -13.26 5.06
C ALA A 255 8.80 -13.90 3.95
N GLY A 256 9.74 -14.76 4.33
CA GLY A 256 10.64 -15.45 3.43
C GLY A 256 12.07 -15.50 3.96
N ASN A 257 13.02 -15.88 3.09
CA ASN A 257 14.44 -15.85 3.40
C ASN A 257 15.00 -14.44 3.21
N PRO A 258 15.36 -13.72 4.29
CA PRO A 258 15.84 -12.34 4.20
C PRO A 258 17.19 -12.19 3.49
N ASP A 259 17.98 -13.26 3.38
CA ASP A 259 19.30 -13.26 2.74
C ASP A 259 19.24 -13.63 1.24
N ALA A 260 18.09 -14.12 0.76
CA ALA A 260 17.89 -14.36 -0.67
C ALA A 260 17.72 -13.03 -1.43
N THR A 261 18.09 -13.05 -2.72
CA THR A 261 18.04 -11.86 -3.58
C THR A 261 17.11 -12.05 -4.77
N PRO A 262 16.50 -10.99 -5.32
CA PRO A 262 15.75 -11.06 -6.57
C PRO A 262 16.57 -11.67 -7.73
N ALA A 263 17.85 -11.33 -7.87
CA ALA A 263 18.72 -11.88 -8.89
C ALA A 263 18.92 -13.40 -8.76
N GLY A 264 18.94 -13.89 -7.52
CA GLY A 264 19.11 -15.32 -7.24
C GLY A 264 17.83 -16.15 -7.37
N THR A 265 16.67 -15.50 -7.31
CA THR A 265 15.38 -16.21 -7.21
C THR A 265 14.42 -15.97 -8.37
N LEU A 266 14.38 -14.75 -8.93
CA LEU A 266 13.48 -14.45 -10.05
C LEU A 266 13.99 -15.07 -11.35
N VAL A 267 13.33 -16.10 -11.83
CA VAL A 267 13.62 -16.70 -13.13
C VAL A 267 12.97 -15.86 -14.22
N ALA A 268 13.64 -15.70 -15.35
CA ALA A 268 13.07 -15.04 -16.51
C ALA A 268 11.76 -15.72 -16.92
N GLY A 269 10.67 -14.97 -16.89
CA GLY A 269 9.39 -15.45 -17.38
C GLY A 269 9.52 -15.81 -18.86
N ALA A 270 8.98 -16.95 -19.25
CA ALA A 270 8.87 -17.30 -20.66
C ALA A 270 8.03 -16.21 -21.35
N SER A 271 8.59 -15.58 -22.40
CA SER A 271 7.88 -14.60 -23.20
C SER A 271 6.71 -15.28 -23.93
N ALA A 272 5.56 -15.35 -23.30
CA ALA A 272 4.32 -15.62 -24.00
C ALA A 272 4.01 -14.37 -24.83
N GLY A 273 4.29 -14.44 -26.12
CA GLY A 273 3.98 -13.37 -27.07
C GLY A 273 2.47 -13.14 -27.15
N LEU A 274 1.98 -12.23 -26.35
CA LEU A 274 0.67 -11.62 -26.51
C LEU A 274 0.89 -10.15 -26.82
N GLY A 275 0.84 -9.85 -28.11
CA GLY A 275 0.78 -8.49 -28.62
C GLY A 275 -0.53 -7.82 -28.18
N ILE A 276 -0.56 -7.29 -26.98
CA ILE A 276 -1.59 -6.34 -26.57
C ILE A 276 -1.05 -4.96 -26.89
N ARG A 277 -1.63 -4.33 -27.89
CA ARG A 277 -1.37 -2.92 -28.19
C ARG A 277 -1.83 -2.11 -26.99
N ASN A 278 -0.86 -1.46 -26.32
CA ASN A 278 -1.14 -0.47 -25.30
C ASN A 278 -1.94 0.67 -25.93
N ALA A 279 -3.22 0.74 -25.61
CA ALA A 279 -3.94 2.00 -25.70
C ALA A 279 -3.46 2.83 -24.49
N SER A 280 -2.59 3.78 -24.72
CA SER A 280 -2.18 4.75 -23.72
C SER A 280 -3.37 5.64 -23.38
N ALA A 281 -4.11 5.26 -22.34
CA ALA A 281 -4.96 6.19 -21.63
C ALA A 281 -4.04 7.00 -20.71
N GLN A 282 -3.61 8.16 -21.16
CA GLN A 282 -3.06 9.17 -20.27
C GLN A 282 -4.22 9.66 -19.37
N GLY A 283 -4.40 9.00 -18.24
CA GLY A 283 -5.19 9.56 -17.14
C GLY A 283 -4.43 10.75 -16.54
N PRO A 284 -5.13 11.68 -15.89
CA PRO A 284 -4.49 12.80 -15.22
C PRO A 284 -3.48 12.29 -14.18
N VAL A 285 -2.28 12.87 -14.17
CA VAL A 285 -1.24 12.55 -13.19
C VAL A 285 -1.75 12.97 -11.82
N VAL A 286 -2.01 11.99 -10.94
CA VAL A 286 -2.36 12.24 -9.55
C VAL A 286 -1.07 12.30 -8.75
N THR A 287 -0.83 13.41 -8.05
CA THR A 287 0.35 13.57 -7.20
C THR A 287 0.21 12.67 -5.97
N PRO A 288 1.26 11.94 -5.55
CA PRO A 288 1.22 11.17 -4.30
C PRO A 288 0.82 12.06 -3.12
N LEU A 289 -0.06 11.53 -2.25
CA LEU A 289 -0.56 12.29 -1.09
C LEU A 289 0.55 12.58 -0.07
N LEU A 290 1.51 11.68 0.07
CA LEU A 290 2.62 11.78 1.03
C LEU A 290 3.94 11.49 0.32
N GLY A 291 4.94 12.35 0.54
CA GLY A 291 6.31 12.14 0.09
C GLY A 291 7.08 11.13 0.96
N PHE A 292 8.22 10.67 0.47
CA PHE A 292 9.09 9.69 1.15
C PHE A 292 9.65 10.16 2.50
N ASP A 293 9.59 11.44 2.78
CA ASP A 293 10.10 12.10 3.99
C ASP A 293 9.01 12.34 5.06
N GLY A 294 7.82 11.77 4.88
CA GLY A 294 6.69 12.02 5.76
C GLY A 294 6.08 13.41 5.56
N ILE A 295 6.34 14.02 4.41
CA ILE A 295 5.83 15.34 4.03
C ILE A 295 4.73 15.16 2.99
N ALA A 296 3.53 15.70 3.25
CA ALA A 296 2.49 15.85 2.27
C ALA A 296 2.55 17.25 1.65
N MET A 297 2.61 17.31 0.32
CA MET A 297 2.62 18.58 -0.42
C MET A 297 1.44 18.63 -1.38
N GLY A 298 0.70 19.71 -1.36
CA GLY A 298 -0.43 19.91 -2.26
C GLY A 298 -1.36 21.00 -1.77
N ARG A 299 -2.58 21.00 -2.29
CA ARG A 299 -3.57 22.01 -1.94
C ARG A 299 -4.32 21.64 -0.66
N ALA A 300 -4.58 22.62 0.18
CA ALA A 300 -5.55 22.54 1.28
C ALA A 300 -6.78 23.36 0.95
N SER A 301 -7.95 22.92 1.37
CA SER A 301 -9.17 23.72 1.35
C SER A 301 -9.52 24.21 2.75
N SER A 302 -10.47 25.12 2.85
CA SER A 302 -11.01 25.57 4.14
C SER A 302 -12.28 24.82 4.50
N TYR A 303 -12.53 24.68 5.79
CA TYR A 303 -13.82 24.25 6.35
C TYR A 303 -14.20 25.10 7.55
N ALA A 304 -15.48 25.10 7.90
CA ALA A 304 -15.95 26.01 8.94
C ALA A 304 -15.31 25.69 10.29
N GLU A 305 -15.58 24.55 10.88
CA GLU A 305 -15.06 24.13 12.18
C GLU A 305 -15.46 22.69 12.48
N SER A 306 -14.67 21.97 13.29
CA SER A 306 -15.05 20.67 13.84
C SER A 306 -15.79 20.85 15.17
N PRO A 307 -16.83 20.03 15.47
CA PRO A 307 -17.53 20.07 16.75
C PRO A 307 -16.60 19.98 17.96
N GLY A 308 -16.75 20.90 18.91
CA GLY A 308 -15.91 20.99 20.09
C GLY A 308 -14.59 21.74 19.90
N TRP A 309 -14.37 22.31 18.70
CA TRP A 309 -13.17 23.08 18.35
C TRP A 309 -13.54 24.43 17.70
N GLU A 310 -14.71 24.96 18.06
CA GLU A 310 -15.24 26.20 17.49
C GLU A 310 -14.29 27.38 17.75
N GLY A 311 -13.86 28.04 16.68
CA GLY A 311 -12.94 29.20 16.74
C GLY A 311 -11.46 28.82 16.88
N GLU A 312 -11.12 27.55 17.04
CA GLU A 312 -9.75 27.10 17.20
C GLU A 312 -9.08 26.82 15.83
N ALA A 313 -7.77 27.00 15.80
CA ALA A 313 -6.98 26.68 14.62
C ALA A 313 -6.69 25.18 14.56
N THR A 314 -7.36 24.48 13.66
CA THR A 314 -7.32 23.02 13.53
C THR A 314 -7.15 22.58 12.09
N VAL A 315 -6.75 21.33 11.90
CA VAL A 315 -6.64 20.70 10.59
C VAL A 315 -7.37 19.36 10.57
N ALA A 316 -8.10 19.11 9.47
CA ALA A 316 -8.58 17.79 9.10
C ALA A 316 -7.65 17.24 8.01
N LEU A 317 -7.20 16.01 8.18
CA LEU A 317 -6.35 15.32 7.21
C LEU A 317 -7.12 14.20 6.52
N PRO A 318 -6.71 13.76 5.32
CA PRO A 318 -7.11 12.47 4.80
C PRO A 318 -6.86 11.34 5.81
N VAL A 319 -7.76 10.38 5.88
CA VAL A 319 -7.59 9.19 6.76
C VAL A 319 -6.28 8.50 6.46
N GLU A 320 -5.89 8.49 5.19
CA GLU A 320 -4.69 7.87 4.64
C GLU A 320 -3.37 8.42 5.23
N ILE A 321 -3.37 9.64 5.73
CA ILE A 321 -2.22 10.26 6.40
C ILE A 321 -2.51 10.58 7.86
N GLY A 322 -3.49 9.88 8.47
CA GLY A 322 -3.82 9.93 9.87
C GLY A 322 -4.83 11.01 10.24
N GLY A 323 -5.75 11.33 9.33
CA GLY A 323 -6.95 12.10 9.64
C GLY A 323 -7.96 11.20 10.34
N GLU A 324 -7.96 11.20 11.67
CA GLU A 324 -8.92 10.48 12.50
C GLU A 324 -9.47 11.42 13.57
N ILE A 325 -10.69 11.15 14.02
CA ILE A 325 -11.24 11.84 15.18
C ILE A 325 -10.47 11.34 16.40
N PRO A 326 -9.72 12.19 17.10
CA PRO A 326 -8.84 11.74 18.17
C PRO A 326 -9.63 11.25 19.38
N ILE A 327 -9.25 10.07 19.89
CA ILE A 327 -9.65 9.63 21.22
C ILE A 327 -8.54 10.08 22.18
N GLY A 328 -8.71 11.24 22.81
CA GLY A 328 -7.71 11.84 23.70
C GLY A 328 -7.06 13.09 23.09
N ALA A 329 -5.81 13.36 23.44
CA ALA A 329 -5.10 14.53 22.92
C ALA A 329 -4.84 14.40 21.41
N PRO A 330 -5.16 15.44 20.59
CA PRO A 330 -4.96 15.39 19.16
C PRO A 330 -3.46 15.36 18.81
N ARG A 331 -3.14 14.68 17.72
CA ARG A 331 -1.82 14.74 17.12
C ARG A 331 -1.56 16.14 16.56
N LEU A 332 -0.33 16.65 16.71
CA LEU A 332 0.09 17.88 16.06
C LEU A 332 0.82 17.58 14.75
N VAL A 333 0.57 18.42 13.76
CA VAL A 333 1.30 18.45 12.50
C VAL A 333 1.74 19.87 12.19
N GLU A 334 2.91 20.02 11.56
CA GLU A 334 3.32 21.31 11.04
C GLU A 334 2.70 21.52 9.67
N VAL A 335 1.96 22.60 9.51
CA VAL A 335 1.36 23.03 8.26
C VAL A 335 2.01 24.33 7.83
N CYS A 336 2.62 24.34 6.64
CA CYS A 336 3.30 25.49 6.06
C CYS A 336 2.62 25.89 4.76
N GLY A 337 2.11 27.10 4.69
CA GLY A 337 1.80 27.88 3.49
C GLY A 337 2.77 29.06 3.42
N ASP A 338 2.27 30.28 3.50
CA ASP A 338 3.08 31.49 3.68
C ASP A 338 3.80 31.50 5.05
N ARG A 339 3.19 30.84 6.03
CA ARG A 339 3.71 30.65 7.40
C ARG A 339 3.57 29.20 7.81
N CYS A 340 4.49 28.75 8.69
CA CYS A 340 4.42 27.42 9.29
C CYS A 340 3.78 27.49 10.67
N VAL A 341 2.81 26.63 10.93
CA VAL A 341 2.05 26.57 12.18
C VAL A 341 1.86 25.11 12.61
N MET A 342 2.03 24.85 13.90
CA MET A 342 1.66 23.55 14.48
C MET A 342 0.17 23.52 14.73
N LEU A 343 -0.54 22.60 14.10
CA LEU A 343 -1.99 22.47 14.18
C LEU A 343 -2.40 21.10 14.71
N PRO A 344 -3.41 21.02 15.58
CA PRO A 344 -3.99 19.74 16.00
C PRO A 344 -4.81 19.13 14.88
N VAL A 345 -4.62 17.82 14.66
CA VAL A 345 -5.47 17.02 13.80
C VAL A 345 -6.68 16.61 14.62
N VAL A 346 -7.85 17.13 14.28
CA VAL A 346 -9.08 16.95 15.07
C VAL A 346 -10.20 16.29 14.28
N ASP A 347 -10.00 16.10 12.98
CA ASP A 347 -11.02 15.56 12.09
C ASP A 347 -10.37 14.86 10.89
N SER A 348 -11.19 14.12 10.16
CA SER A 348 -10.81 13.56 8.87
C SER A 348 -11.50 14.33 7.73
N CYS A 349 -10.82 14.41 6.59
CA CYS A 349 -11.43 14.94 5.38
C CYS A 349 -11.48 13.90 4.27
N PRO A 350 -12.51 13.92 3.41
CA PRO A 350 -12.48 13.09 2.19
C PRO A 350 -11.37 13.53 1.23
N CYS A 351 -11.01 14.78 1.24
CA CYS A 351 -9.92 15.46 0.55
C CYS A 351 -9.73 15.07 -0.93
N TYR A 352 -10.68 14.35 -1.50
CA TYR A 352 -10.71 13.85 -2.88
C TYR A 352 -9.44 13.08 -3.27
N VAL A 353 -8.90 12.32 -2.32
CA VAL A 353 -7.66 11.56 -2.50
C VAL A 353 -7.74 10.67 -3.72
N GLY A 354 -6.66 10.63 -4.50
CA GLY A 354 -6.61 9.84 -5.74
C GLY A 354 -7.33 10.47 -6.95
N THR A 355 -7.83 11.70 -6.84
CA THR A 355 -8.48 12.42 -7.94
C THR A 355 -7.67 13.66 -8.36
N PRO A 356 -7.94 14.24 -9.55
CA PRO A 356 -7.32 15.53 -9.96
C PRO A 356 -7.62 16.69 -8.99
N ASP A 357 -8.67 16.57 -8.19
CA ASP A 357 -9.05 17.55 -7.18
C ASP A 357 -8.49 17.22 -5.78
N GLN A 358 -7.53 16.30 -5.70
CA GLN A 358 -6.92 15.89 -4.45
C GLN A 358 -6.41 17.06 -3.62
N ARG A 359 -6.64 16.98 -2.32
CA ARG A 359 -6.16 17.90 -1.29
C ARG A 359 -5.40 17.12 -0.22
N VAL A 360 -4.46 17.79 0.40
CA VAL A 360 -3.65 17.19 1.49
C VAL A 360 -4.21 17.53 2.87
N ALA A 361 -5.12 18.52 2.95
CA ALA A 361 -5.78 18.90 4.20
C ALA A 361 -7.04 19.75 3.94
N ASN A 362 -7.86 19.85 5.00
CA ASN A 362 -8.80 20.95 5.19
C ASN A 362 -8.38 21.75 6.44
N LEU A 363 -8.28 23.07 6.30
CA LEU A 363 -7.91 23.98 7.37
C LEU A 363 -9.17 24.63 7.95
N SER A 364 -9.31 24.70 9.29
CA SER A 364 -10.35 25.53 9.89
C SER A 364 -10.13 27.00 9.48
N HIS A 365 -11.18 27.82 9.51
CA HIS A 365 -11.06 29.22 9.16
C HIS A 365 -10.00 29.95 10.03
N ALA A 366 -9.83 29.54 11.28
CA ALA A 366 -8.79 30.08 12.15
C ALA A 366 -7.40 29.62 11.69
N ALA A 367 -7.23 28.35 11.33
CA ALA A 367 -5.97 27.82 10.82
C ALA A 367 -5.59 28.46 9.47
N TRP A 368 -6.55 28.66 8.57
CA TRP A 368 -6.33 29.33 7.29
C TRP A 368 -5.63 30.67 7.46
N ARG A 369 -6.15 31.53 8.34
CA ARG A 369 -5.57 32.86 8.63
C ARG A 369 -4.19 32.83 9.24
N LEU A 370 -3.82 31.73 9.90
CA LEU A 370 -2.49 31.54 10.45
C LEU A 370 -1.49 31.02 9.41
N VAL A 371 -1.95 30.21 8.46
CA VAL A 371 -1.10 29.52 7.48
C VAL A 371 -0.86 30.37 6.26
N THR A 372 -1.86 31.16 5.80
CA THR A 372 -1.75 31.95 4.57
C THR A 372 -2.37 33.33 4.71
N ASP A 373 -1.92 34.26 3.85
CA ASP A 373 -2.51 35.59 3.66
C ASP A 373 -3.62 35.59 2.59
N ASP A 374 -3.81 34.47 1.88
CA ASP A 374 -4.86 34.34 0.87
C ASP A 374 -6.26 34.47 1.46
N PRO A 375 -7.18 35.20 0.80
CA PRO A 375 -8.56 35.30 1.27
C PRO A 375 -9.24 33.94 1.30
N LEU A 376 -10.08 33.67 2.28
CA LEU A 376 -10.91 32.45 2.35
C LEU A 376 -11.73 32.19 1.07
N ALA A 377 -12.05 33.23 0.31
CA ALA A 377 -12.78 33.15 -0.94
C ALA A 377 -12.00 32.46 -2.07
N GLU A 378 -10.66 32.36 -1.98
CA GLU A 378 -9.83 31.59 -2.91
C GLU A 378 -10.13 30.08 -2.80
N GLY A 379 -10.53 29.62 -1.62
CA GLY A 379 -11.00 28.26 -1.38
C GLY A 379 -9.92 27.17 -1.39
N LEU A 380 -8.75 27.46 -1.94
CA LEU A 380 -7.61 26.54 -2.02
C LEU A 380 -6.30 27.28 -1.80
N VAL A 381 -5.39 26.69 -1.05
CA VAL A 381 -4.02 27.20 -0.80
C VAL A 381 -3.02 26.06 -0.93
N ASP A 382 -1.86 26.35 -1.47
CA ASP A 382 -0.75 25.38 -1.50
C ASP A 382 -0.11 25.26 -0.14
N VAL A 383 0.02 24.04 0.37
CA VAL A 383 0.61 23.76 1.67
C VAL A 383 1.57 22.59 1.63
N ARG A 384 2.49 22.62 2.60
CA ARG A 384 3.32 21.48 2.98
C ARG A 384 2.95 21.06 4.39
N ILE A 385 2.71 19.78 4.61
CA ILE A 385 2.37 19.22 5.92
C ILE A 385 3.46 18.24 6.30
N THR A 386 4.10 18.48 7.45
CA THR A 386 5.07 17.57 8.04
C THR A 386 4.37 16.77 9.13
N LEU A 387 4.28 15.45 8.94
CA LEU A 387 3.73 14.54 9.92
C LEU A 387 4.78 14.28 11.00
N SER A 388 4.71 14.98 12.12
CA SER A 388 5.66 14.79 13.20
C SER A 388 5.43 13.47 13.93
N PRO A 389 6.47 12.65 14.18
CA PRO A 389 6.38 11.42 14.97
C PRO A 389 6.25 11.66 16.49
N GLN A 390 6.35 12.90 16.97
CA GLN A 390 6.30 13.20 18.41
C GLN A 390 5.06 14.01 18.77
N ALA A 391 4.18 13.43 19.58
CA ALA A 391 3.14 14.19 20.27
C ALA A 391 3.77 15.09 21.34
N PRO A 392 3.39 16.36 21.45
CA PRO A 392 3.81 17.18 22.57
C PRO A 392 3.20 16.66 23.87
N THR A 393 3.99 16.64 24.92
CA THR A 393 3.59 16.15 26.25
C THR A 393 2.57 17.04 26.97
N THR A 394 2.28 18.25 26.46
CA THR A 394 1.25 19.15 27.02
C THR A 394 0.67 20.04 25.95
N TRP A 395 -0.65 20.11 25.90
CA TRP A 395 -1.41 21.05 25.07
C TRP A 395 -1.85 22.25 25.93
N PRO A 396 -1.54 23.49 25.55
CA PRO A 396 -1.84 24.64 26.40
C PRO A 396 -3.31 25.00 26.53
N ASN A 397 -4.17 24.51 25.63
CA ASN A 397 -5.58 24.90 25.56
C ASN A 397 -6.53 23.72 25.30
N ALA A 398 -6.25 22.52 25.80
CA ALA A 398 -7.20 21.43 25.68
C ALA A 398 -8.51 21.79 26.41
N PRO A 399 -9.70 21.69 25.76
CA PRO A 399 -10.96 21.88 26.44
C PRO A 399 -11.07 20.88 27.59
N SER A 400 -11.44 21.36 28.77
CA SER A 400 -11.70 20.49 29.92
C SER A 400 -12.85 19.54 29.60
N ALA A 401 -12.61 18.23 29.77
CA ALA A 401 -13.57 17.16 29.57
C ALA A 401 -14.79 17.27 30.47
#